data_5704a7ee82638706a465109b7ac6c652
#
_entry.id   5704a7ee82638706a465109b7ac6c652
#
_cell.length_a   1.000
_cell.length_b   1.000
_cell.length_c   1.000
_cell.angle_alpha   90.00
_cell.angle_beta   90.00
_cell.angle_gamma   90.00
#
_symmetry.space_group_name_H-M   'P 1'
#
loop_
_entity.id
_entity.type
_entity.pdbx_description
1 polymer ?
#
loop_
_entity_poly.entity_id
_entity_poly.type
_entity_poly.pdbx_seq_one_letter_code
_entity_poly.pdbx_strand_id
1 'polypeptide(L)'
;VKQTKGELYDYLKAHDCLLFLNESNADLVDMARQREMNRIITYGQSDDANVRGEVIDCAPFLHFSWTDLSTTESKARTYEVESHLIGAYNIDNMLAAITIGLHFGVTPEQINHALESYVPANNRSQLEVTAKNKLIVDAYNANPSSMAAAIENFKLMNVEHKMAILGDMRELGEVSALEHQKLVDK
;
A
#
# COMPACT_ATOMS: atom_id res chain seq x y z
N VAL A 1 -0.27 19.13 0.07
CA VAL A 1 0.07 17.76 0.49
C VAL A 1 1.58 17.49 0.38
N LYS A 2 2.23 17.64 -0.81
CA LYS A 2 3.68 17.39 -0.97
C LYS A 2 4.54 18.25 -0.04
N GLN A 3 4.25 19.55 0.07
CA GLN A 3 4.98 20.46 0.95
C GLN A 3 4.93 20.00 2.41
N THR A 4 3.75 19.73 2.95
CA THR A 4 3.57 19.28 4.33
C THR A 4 4.26 17.94 4.60
N LYS A 5 4.16 16.99 3.66
CA LYS A 5 4.91 15.71 3.76
C LYS A 5 6.42 15.94 3.68
N GLY A 6 6.87 16.96 2.94
CA GLY A 6 8.28 17.35 2.86
C GLY A 6 8.88 17.76 4.20
N GLU A 7 8.11 18.35 5.09
CA GLU A 7 8.56 18.74 6.44
C GLU A 7 9.09 17.55 7.25
N LEU A 8 8.49 16.35 7.09
CA LEU A 8 9.02 15.13 7.70
C LEU A 8 10.42 14.80 7.16
N TYR A 9 10.61 14.90 5.84
CA TYR A 9 11.92 14.64 5.23
C TYR A 9 12.96 15.65 5.71
N ASP A 10 12.59 16.94 5.82
CA ASP A 10 13.45 17.99 6.35
C ASP A 10 13.88 17.70 7.79
N TYR A 11 12.93 17.24 8.62
CA TYR A 11 13.21 16.83 10.00
C TYR A 11 14.16 15.62 10.05
N LEU A 12 13.88 14.56 9.26
CA LEU A 12 14.71 13.36 9.21
C LEU A 12 16.14 13.69 8.77
N LYS A 13 16.29 14.57 7.76
CA LYS A 13 17.61 15.04 7.30
C LYS A 13 18.37 15.79 8.38
N ALA A 14 17.70 16.73 9.05
CA ALA A 14 18.32 17.56 10.09
C ALA A 14 18.80 16.75 11.30
N HIS A 15 18.19 15.59 11.56
CA HIS A 15 18.51 14.75 12.73
C HIS A 15 19.24 13.45 12.34
N ASP A 16 19.71 13.32 11.10
CA ASP A 16 20.35 12.12 10.56
C ASP A 16 19.56 10.83 10.81
N CYS A 17 18.23 10.93 10.67
CA CYS A 17 17.32 9.81 10.88
C CYS A 17 17.17 8.93 9.64
N LEU A 18 16.79 7.67 9.86
CA LEU A 18 16.49 6.71 8.80
C LEU A 18 15.14 7.01 8.14
N LEU A 19 15.08 6.91 6.83
CA LEU A 19 13.87 6.98 6.02
C LEU A 19 13.56 5.60 5.42
N PHE A 20 12.35 5.09 5.66
CA PHE A 20 11.79 3.99 4.89
C PHE A 20 11.04 4.56 3.70
N LEU A 21 11.49 4.24 2.48
CA LEU A 21 11.06 4.89 1.25
C LEU A 21 10.38 3.90 0.31
N ASN A 22 9.10 4.17 -0.04
CA ASN A 22 8.46 3.50 -1.17
C ASN A 22 9.09 4.02 -2.47
N GLU A 23 9.92 3.20 -3.09
CA GLU A 23 10.63 3.57 -4.32
C GLU A 23 9.75 3.48 -5.57
N SER A 24 8.62 2.77 -5.50
CA SER A 24 7.61 2.74 -6.57
C SER A 24 6.84 4.06 -6.71
N ASN A 25 6.98 4.98 -5.74
CA ASN A 25 6.34 6.28 -5.76
C ASN A 25 7.33 7.38 -6.14
N ALA A 26 7.29 7.81 -7.40
CA ALA A 26 8.20 8.82 -7.95
C ALA A 26 8.22 10.14 -7.15
N ASP A 27 7.07 10.58 -6.63
CA ASP A 27 6.99 11.80 -5.82
C ASP A 27 7.78 11.68 -4.51
N LEU A 28 7.73 10.52 -3.86
CA LEU A 28 8.47 10.27 -2.62
C LEU A 28 9.97 10.17 -2.90
N VAL A 29 10.34 9.50 -3.99
CA VAL A 29 11.73 9.40 -4.44
C VAL A 29 12.31 10.77 -4.77
N ASP A 30 11.58 11.61 -5.50
CA ASP A 30 12.02 12.96 -5.83
C ASP A 30 12.18 13.84 -4.58
N MET A 31 11.27 13.72 -3.61
CA MET A 31 11.39 14.44 -2.34
C MET A 31 12.63 14.04 -1.55
N ALA A 32 12.98 12.75 -1.53
CA ALA A 32 14.19 12.25 -0.89
C ALA A 32 15.46 12.73 -1.61
N ARG A 33 15.46 12.66 -2.96
CA ARG A 33 16.58 13.12 -3.80
C ARG A 33 16.85 14.61 -3.64
N GLN A 34 15.80 15.45 -3.71
CA GLN A 34 15.92 16.92 -3.56
C GLN A 34 16.51 17.33 -2.21
N ARG A 35 16.38 16.49 -1.20
CA ARG A 35 16.91 16.72 0.15
C ARG A 35 18.23 16.00 0.42
N GLU A 36 18.75 15.29 -0.59
CA GLU A 36 19.99 14.51 -0.47
C GLU A 36 19.98 13.60 0.77
N MET A 37 18.89 12.85 0.93
CA MET A 37 18.74 11.88 2.02
C MET A 37 19.79 10.78 1.89
N ASN A 38 20.52 10.48 2.97
CA ASN A 38 21.63 9.52 2.94
C ASN A 38 21.31 8.19 3.62
N ARG A 39 20.35 8.20 4.56
CA ARG A 39 19.98 7.01 5.33
C ARG A 39 18.59 6.56 4.90
N ILE A 40 18.57 5.69 3.89
CA ILE A 40 17.33 5.21 3.27
C ILE A 40 17.36 3.68 3.24
N ILE A 41 16.23 3.07 3.59
CA ILE A 41 15.90 1.69 3.26
C ILE A 41 14.70 1.74 2.34
N THR A 42 14.82 1.17 1.14
CA THR A 42 13.78 1.18 0.13
C THR A 42 12.93 -0.08 0.17
N TYR A 43 11.66 0.08 -0.20
CA TYR A 43 10.77 -1.03 -0.51
C TYR A 43 9.94 -0.70 -1.75
N GLY A 44 9.53 -1.73 -2.49
CA GLY A 44 8.74 -1.55 -3.70
C GLY A 44 8.69 -2.80 -4.56
N GLN A 45 8.36 -2.62 -5.83
CA GLN A 45 8.17 -3.72 -6.78
C GLN A 45 9.29 -3.81 -7.84
N SER A 46 10.31 -2.96 -7.75
CA SER A 46 11.47 -3.02 -8.64
C SER A 46 12.62 -3.84 -8.06
N ASP A 47 13.54 -4.23 -8.91
CA ASP A 47 14.75 -4.98 -8.54
C ASP A 47 15.75 -4.14 -7.73
N ASP A 48 15.58 -2.82 -7.70
CA ASP A 48 16.45 -1.89 -6.97
C ASP A 48 16.03 -1.67 -5.51
N ALA A 49 14.85 -2.17 -5.11
CA ALA A 49 14.37 -2.06 -3.74
C ALA A 49 15.17 -2.96 -2.78
N ASN A 50 15.41 -2.50 -1.54
CA ASN A 50 15.99 -3.35 -0.50
C ASN A 50 15.04 -4.49 -0.10
N VAL A 51 13.73 -4.21 -0.04
CA VAL A 51 12.68 -5.21 0.13
C VAL A 51 11.78 -5.14 -1.09
N ARG A 52 11.84 -6.19 -1.92
CA ARG A 52 11.04 -6.29 -3.13
C ARG A 52 9.82 -7.14 -2.91
N GLY A 53 8.67 -6.74 -3.45
CA GLY A 53 7.46 -7.53 -3.51
C GLY A 53 6.92 -7.68 -4.92
N GLU A 54 6.17 -8.75 -5.13
CA GLU A 54 5.49 -9.04 -6.39
C GLU A 54 4.10 -9.60 -6.12
N VAL A 55 3.09 -9.03 -6.76
CA VAL A 55 1.71 -9.53 -6.67
C VAL A 55 1.60 -10.83 -7.47
N ILE A 56 1.19 -11.91 -6.80
CA ILE A 56 0.92 -13.21 -7.44
C ILE A 56 -0.50 -13.20 -7.99
N ASP A 57 -1.47 -12.92 -7.12
CA ASP A 57 -2.87 -12.70 -7.51
C ASP A 57 -3.62 -11.83 -6.50
N CYS A 58 -4.88 -11.48 -6.81
CA CYS A 58 -5.75 -10.71 -5.93
C CYS A 58 -7.23 -11.06 -6.18
N ALA A 59 -7.69 -12.23 -5.68
CA ALA A 59 -9.02 -12.74 -5.99
C ALA A 59 -9.78 -13.33 -4.77
N PRO A 60 -10.37 -12.58 -3.86
CA PRO A 60 -10.37 -11.11 -3.70
C PRO A 60 -9.19 -10.58 -2.87
N PHE A 61 -8.51 -11.46 -2.13
CA PHE A 61 -7.46 -11.10 -1.21
C PHE A 61 -6.11 -11.03 -1.92
N LEU A 62 -5.27 -10.12 -1.45
CA LEU A 62 -3.92 -9.95 -1.96
C LEU A 62 -3.05 -11.15 -1.55
N HIS A 63 -2.56 -11.88 -2.56
CA HIS A 63 -1.53 -12.89 -2.47
C HIS A 63 -0.28 -12.36 -3.16
N PHE A 64 0.83 -12.34 -2.45
CA PHE A 64 2.07 -11.76 -2.96
C PHE A 64 3.30 -12.48 -2.43
N SER A 65 4.41 -12.32 -3.12
CA SER A 65 5.73 -12.73 -2.63
C SER A 65 6.56 -11.50 -2.25
N TRP A 66 7.55 -11.71 -1.37
CA TRP A 66 8.53 -10.70 -1.04
C TRP A 66 9.91 -11.30 -0.79
N THR A 67 10.94 -10.49 -1.00
CA THR A 67 12.34 -10.89 -0.86
C THR A 67 13.12 -9.74 -0.23
N ASP A 68 13.94 -10.05 0.79
CA ASP A 68 14.92 -9.11 1.33
C ASP A 68 16.21 -9.18 0.49
N LEU A 69 16.47 -8.15 -0.29
CA LEU A 69 17.64 -8.02 -1.14
C LEU A 69 18.80 -7.28 -0.45
N SER A 70 18.60 -6.79 0.78
CA SER A 70 19.63 -6.12 1.57
C SER A 70 20.63 -7.09 2.20
N THR A 71 20.27 -8.38 2.28
CA THR A 71 21.15 -9.41 2.85
C THR A 71 22.20 -9.87 1.86
N THR A 72 23.46 -9.93 2.32
CA THR A 72 24.61 -10.42 1.52
C THR A 72 24.69 -11.95 1.47
N GLU A 73 23.72 -12.65 2.01
CA GLU A 73 23.66 -14.10 1.91
C GLU A 73 23.44 -14.53 0.45
N SER A 74 24.19 -15.52 0.04
CA SER A 74 24.33 -15.96 -1.37
C SER A 74 23.06 -16.50 -2.05
N LYS A 75 21.92 -16.48 -1.36
CA LYS A 75 20.56 -16.69 -1.91
C LYS A 75 19.55 -15.90 -1.07
N ALA A 76 19.12 -14.78 -1.58
CA ALA A 76 17.94 -14.09 -1.05
C ALA A 76 16.76 -15.09 -1.07
N ARG A 77 16.14 -15.32 0.07
CA ARG A 77 14.98 -16.20 0.19
C ARG A 77 13.71 -15.40 -0.14
N THR A 78 12.87 -15.98 -0.99
CA THR A 78 11.54 -15.44 -1.27
C THR A 78 10.51 -16.09 -0.34
N TYR A 79 9.62 -15.26 0.20
CA TYR A 79 8.52 -15.64 1.06
C TYR A 79 7.21 -15.32 0.36
N GLU A 80 6.18 -16.12 0.58
CA GLU A 80 4.83 -15.88 0.08
C GLU A 80 3.91 -15.55 1.26
N VAL A 81 2.91 -14.70 1.02
CA VAL A 81 1.92 -14.24 2.00
C VAL A 81 0.53 -14.24 1.37
N GLU A 82 -0.38 -15.01 1.95
CA GLU A 82 -1.82 -14.94 1.66
C GLU A 82 -2.49 -14.03 2.69
N SER A 83 -2.79 -12.80 2.31
CA SER A 83 -3.35 -11.81 3.24
C SER A 83 -4.88 -11.81 3.24
N HIS A 84 -5.50 -11.11 4.20
CA HIS A 84 -6.93 -10.81 4.21
C HIS A 84 -7.24 -9.38 3.73
N LEU A 85 -6.28 -8.72 3.10
CA LEU A 85 -6.49 -7.39 2.49
C LEU A 85 -6.99 -7.53 1.07
N ILE A 86 -7.98 -6.74 0.71
CA ILE A 86 -8.55 -6.66 -0.64
C ILE A 86 -7.82 -5.57 -1.41
N GLY A 87 -7.39 -5.90 -2.64
CA GLY A 87 -6.79 -4.96 -3.58
C GLY A 87 -5.28 -5.00 -3.62
N ALA A 88 -4.75 -5.14 -4.85
CA ALA A 88 -3.33 -5.20 -5.13
C ALA A 88 -2.55 -3.95 -4.66
N TYR A 89 -3.22 -2.80 -4.58
CA TYR A 89 -2.62 -1.55 -4.07
C TYR A 89 -2.17 -1.63 -2.60
N ASN A 90 -2.62 -2.63 -1.84
CA ASN A 90 -2.17 -2.85 -0.47
C ASN A 90 -0.77 -3.47 -0.39
N ILE A 91 -0.17 -3.91 -1.49
CA ILE A 91 1.19 -4.46 -1.47
C ILE A 91 2.19 -3.45 -0.90
N ASP A 92 2.07 -2.16 -1.23
CA ASP A 92 2.96 -1.12 -0.72
C ASP A 92 2.88 -0.99 0.81
N ASN A 93 1.67 -1.12 1.38
CA ASN A 93 1.46 -1.11 2.82
C ASN A 93 2.08 -2.35 3.50
N MET A 94 1.94 -3.52 2.87
CA MET A 94 2.56 -4.76 3.34
C MET A 94 4.09 -4.67 3.30
N LEU A 95 4.66 -4.20 2.20
CA LEU A 95 6.11 -4.03 2.06
C LEU A 95 6.68 -3.02 3.05
N ALA A 96 5.97 -1.94 3.34
CA ALA A 96 6.34 -1.00 4.40
C ALA A 96 6.43 -1.70 5.77
N ALA A 97 5.40 -2.49 6.12
CA ALA A 97 5.36 -3.24 7.39
C ALA A 97 6.50 -4.27 7.47
N ILE A 98 6.75 -5.01 6.38
CA ILE A 98 7.85 -5.98 6.27
C ILE A 98 9.19 -5.28 6.51
N THR A 99 9.45 -4.21 5.77
CA THR A 99 10.72 -3.46 5.82
C THR A 99 11.01 -2.91 7.21
N ILE A 100 9.99 -2.34 7.85
CA ILE A 100 10.09 -1.84 9.23
C ILE A 100 10.31 -3.00 10.20
N GLY A 101 9.56 -4.09 10.07
CA GLY A 101 9.69 -5.28 10.91
C GLY A 101 11.11 -5.86 10.85
N LEU A 102 11.66 -6.07 9.65
CA LEU A 102 13.02 -6.55 9.45
C LEU A 102 14.05 -5.63 10.11
N HIS A 103 13.91 -4.31 9.92
CA HIS A 103 14.81 -3.32 10.52
C HIS A 103 14.83 -3.41 12.05
N PHE A 104 13.70 -3.67 12.69
CA PHE A 104 13.59 -3.85 14.13
C PHE A 104 13.82 -5.28 14.63
N GLY A 105 14.32 -6.17 13.77
CA GLY A 105 14.74 -7.52 14.12
C GLY A 105 13.61 -8.54 14.26
N VAL A 106 12.43 -8.25 13.69
CA VAL A 106 11.35 -9.26 13.57
C VAL A 106 11.76 -10.27 12.51
N THR A 107 11.64 -11.56 12.81
CA THR A 107 12.04 -12.59 11.84
C THR A 107 11.06 -12.68 10.67
N PRO A 108 11.52 -13.12 9.49
CA PRO A 108 10.63 -13.30 8.33
C PRO A 108 9.41 -14.18 8.61
N GLU A 109 9.57 -15.23 9.39
CA GLU A 109 8.49 -16.12 9.76
C GLU A 109 7.45 -15.43 10.66
N GLN A 110 7.90 -14.60 11.60
CA GLN A 110 7.01 -13.80 12.44
C GLN A 110 6.28 -12.73 11.63
N ILE A 111 6.96 -12.11 10.67
CA ILE A 111 6.37 -11.13 9.75
C ILE A 111 5.27 -11.79 8.93
N ASN A 112 5.54 -12.92 8.27
CA ASN A 112 4.55 -13.65 7.49
C ASN A 112 3.34 -14.03 8.33
N HIS A 113 3.57 -14.65 9.49
CA HIS A 113 2.48 -15.02 10.40
C HIS A 113 1.60 -13.82 10.80
N ALA A 114 2.22 -12.67 11.08
CA ALA A 114 1.49 -11.45 11.44
C ALA A 114 0.64 -10.91 10.26
N LEU A 115 1.20 -10.91 9.05
CA LEU A 115 0.50 -10.42 7.85
C LEU A 115 -0.66 -11.35 7.43
N GLU A 116 -0.46 -12.67 7.52
CA GLU A 116 -1.49 -13.68 7.22
C GLU A 116 -2.61 -13.70 8.25
N SER A 117 -2.30 -13.45 9.52
CA SER A 117 -3.29 -13.41 10.59
C SER A 117 -4.04 -12.10 10.71
N TYR A 118 -3.57 -11.04 10.05
CA TYR A 118 -4.18 -9.73 10.12
C TYR A 118 -5.49 -9.67 9.34
N VAL A 119 -6.60 -9.52 10.05
CA VAL A 119 -7.93 -9.29 9.46
C VAL A 119 -8.32 -7.83 9.67
N PRO A 120 -8.57 -7.04 8.59
CA PRO A 120 -8.98 -5.64 8.73
C PRO A 120 -10.31 -5.54 9.50
N ALA A 121 -10.37 -4.64 10.49
CA ALA A 121 -11.57 -4.37 11.29
C ALA A 121 -11.85 -2.86 11.39
N ASN A 122 -11.30 -2.06 10.47
CA ASN A 122 -11.30 -0.59 10.55
C ASN A 122 -11.94 0.07 9.33
N ASN A 123 -12.85 -0.61 8.66
CA ASN A 123 -13.52 -0.16 7.44
C ASN A 123 -12.54 0.20 6.29
N ARG A 124 -11.40 -0.49 6.21
CA ARG A 124 -10.43 -0.35 5.11
C ARG A 124 -10.32 -1.67 4.37
N SER A 125 -10.84 -1.71 3.16
CA SER A 125 -10.82 -2.91 2.29
C SER A 125 -11.28 -4.19 3.01
N GLN A 126 -12.26 -4.05 3.91
CA GLN A 126 -12.77 -5.13 4.77
C GLN A 126 -13.84 -5.92 4.03
N LEU A 127 -13.73 -7.25 3.99
CA LEU A 127 -14.79 -8.11 3.46
C LEU A 127 -15.78 -8.47 4.57
N GLU A 128 -17.05 -8.14 4.35
CA GLU A 128 -18.16 -8.57 5.19
C GLU A 128 -19.08 -9.51 4.39
N VAL A 129 -19.36 -10.66 4.94
CA VAL A 129 -20.28 -11.63 4.34
C VAL A 129 -21.59 -11.61 5.14
N THR A 130 -22.67 -11.20 4.48
CA THR A 130 -24.02 -11.21 5.03
C THR A 130 -24.82 -12.39 4.49
N ALA A 131 -26.03 -12.60 5.00
CA ALA A 131 -26.91 -13.67 4.51
C ALA A 131 -27.27 -13.54 3.01
N LYS A 132 -27.15 -12.35 2.40
CA LYS A 132 -27.58 -12.08 1.02
C LYS A 132 -26.50 -11.49 0.13
N ASN A 133 -25.47 -10.85 0.71
CA ASN A 133 -24.48 -10.10 -0.04
C ASN A 133 -23.08 -10.29 0.53
N LYS A 134 -22.09 -10.08 -0.32
CA LYS A 134 -20.69 -9.83 0.08
C LYS A 134 -20.43 -8.34 -0.06
N LEU A 135 -19.98 -7.70 0.99
CA LEU A 135 -19.72 -6.26 1.04
C LEU A 135 -18.22 -6.03 1.16
N ILE A 136 -17.67 -5.16 0.34
CA ILE A 136 -16.33 -4.62 0.54
C ILE A 136 -16.52 -3.25 1.17
N VAL A 137 -16.18 -3.14 2.45
CA VAL A 137 -16.32 -1.91 3.21
C VAL A 137 -14.97 -1.19 3.19
N ASP A 138 -14.92 -0.06 2.49
CA ASP A 138 -13.76 0.83 2.39
C ASP A 138 -14.22 2.26 2.66
N ALA A 139 -14.60 2.52 3.90
CA ALA A 139 -15.32 3.73 4.31
C ALA A 139 -14.58 4.56 5.37
N TYR A 140 -13.25 4.39 5.48
CA TYR A 140 -12.46 5.17 6.44
C TYR A 140 -12.23 6.61 5.97
N ASN A 141 -11.82 6.78 4.71
CA ASN A 141 -11.61 8.08 4.09
C ASN A 141 -11.69 7.96 2.56
N ALA A 142 -12.13 9.02 1.88
CA ALA A 142 -12.22 9.08 0.44
C ALA A 142 -11.35 10.20 -0.12
N ASN A 143 -10.43 9.83 -1.02
CA ASN A 143 -9.62 10.77 -1.80
C ASN A 143 -9.49 10.26 -3.24
N PRO A 144 -9.12 11.12 -4.22
CA PRO A 144 -9.11 10.74 -5.64
C PRO A 144 -8.28 9.48 -5.95
N SER A 145 -7.11 9.33 -5.34
CA SER A 145 -6.23 8.19 -5.62
C SER A 145 -6.74 6.89 -5.00
N SER A 146 -7.19 6.91 -3.74
CA SER A 146 -7.71 5.72 -3.08
C SER A 146 -9.03 5.24 -3.70
N MET A 147 -9.93 6.16 -4.04
CA MET A 147 -11.19 5.85 -4.70
C MET A 147 -10.95 5.26 -6.09
N ALA A 148 -10.04 5.84 -6.86
CA ALA A 148 -9.66 5.32 -8.17
C ALA A 148 -9.11 3.89 -8.08
N ALA A 149 -8.21 3.62 -7.15
CA ALA A 149 -7.62 2.29 -6.94
C ALA A 149 -8.68 1.27 -6.51
N ALA A 150 -9.59 1.64 -5.59
CA ALA A 150 -10.69 0.78 -5.16
C ALA A 150 -11.65 0.43 -6.31
N ILE A 151 -12.04 1.42 -7.14
CA ILE A 151 -12.91 1.20 -8.29
C ILE A 151 -12.23 0.28 -9.33
N GLU A 152 -10.96 0.52 -9.67
CA GLU A 152 -10.23 -0.34 -10.62
C GLU A 152 -10.14 -1.78 -10.09
N ASN A 153 -9.82 -1.97 -8.82
CA ASN A 153 -9.82 -3.30 -8.23
C ASN A 153 -11.21 -3.96 -8.29
N PHE A 154 -12.26 -3.21 -7.96
CA PHE A 154 -13.64 -3.72 -8.01
C PHE A 154 -14.08 -4.11 -9.44
N LYS A 155 -13.62 -3.37 -10.46
CA LYS A 155 -13.85 -3.71 -11.88
C LYS A 155 -13.24 -5.05 -12.27
N LEU A 156 -12.03 -5.34 -11.77
CA LEU A 156 -11.28 -6.56 -12.08
C LEU A 156 -11.85 -7.82 -11.40
N MET A 157 -12.65 -7.67 -10.35
CA MET A 157 -13.24 -8.83 -9.67
C MET A 157 -14.18 -9.59 -10.59
N ASN A 158 -13.99 -10.89 -10.72
CA ASN A 158 -14.84 -11.76 -11.52
C ASN A 158 -16.06 -12.23 -10.71
N VAL A 159 -17.03 -11.33 -10.53
CA VAL A 159 -18.29 -11.61 -9.83
C VAL A 159 -19.46 -11.01 -10.61
N GLU A 160 -20.63 -11.65 -10.50
CA GLU A 160 -21.88 -11.15 -11.10
C GLU A 160 -22.55 -10.12 -10.16
N HIS A 161 -23.41 -9.27 -10.74
CA HIS A 161 -24.28 -8.32 -10.02
C HIS A 161 -23.51 -7.36 -9.09
N LYS A 162 -22.47 -6.69 -9.64
CA LYS A 162 -21.71 -5.68 -8.91
C LYS A 162 -22.52 -4.41 -8.70
N MET A 163 -22.43 -3.84 -7.51
CA MET A 163 -22.97 -2.53 -7.19
C MET A 163 -21.94 -1.76 -6.35
N ALA A 164 -21.60 -0.54 -6.76
CA ALA A 164 -20.76 0.37 -6.00
C ALA A 164 -21.63 1.46 -5.35
N ILE A 165 -21.40 1.72 -4.07
CA ILE A 165 -21.99 2.84 -3.31
C ILE A 165 -20.83 3.73 -2.94
N LEU A 166 -20.76 4.91 -3.56
CA LEU A 166 -19.64 5.83 -3.40
C LEU A 166 -20.08 7.04 -2.58
N GLY A 167 -19.26 7.43 -1.62
CA GLY A 167 -19.45 8.65 -0.84
C GLY A 167 -18.64 9.83 -1.41
N ASP A 168 -18.87 11.01 -0.86
CA ASP A 168 -18.16 12.23 -1.26
C ASP A 168 -16.69 12.21 -0.86
N MET A 169 -15.86 12.75 -1.76
CA MET A 169 -14.48 13.12 -1.44
C MET A 169 -14.47 14.55 -0.89
N ARG A 170 -14.06 14.69 0.36
CA ARG A 170 -13.96 15.99 1.04
C ARG A 170 -12.58 16.61 0.84
N GLU A 171 -12.45 17.88 1.24
CA GLU A 171 -11.17 18.62 1.28
C GLU A 171 -10.51 18.85 -0.10
N LEU A 172 -11.28 18.77 -1.20
CA LEU A 172 -10.80 18.98 -2.56
C LEU A 172 -10.87 20.44 -3.03
N GLY A 173 -11.59 21.31 -2.30
CA GLY A 173 -11.76 22.71 -2.68
C GLY A 173 -12.36 22.88 -4.09
N GLU A 174 -11.79 23.77 -4.87
CA GLU A 174 -12.29 24.13 -6.21
C GLU A 174 -12.23 22.99 -7.24
N VAL A 175 -11.36 21.99 -7.03
CA VAL A 175 -11.24 20.84 -7.95
C VAL A 175 -12.23 19.73 -7.66
N SER A 176 -13.09 19.88 -6.65
CA SER A 176 -14.01 18.82 -6.18
C SER A 176 -14.88 18.27 -7.31
N ALA A 177 -15.57 19.12 -8.05
CA ALA A 177 -16.45 18.70 -9.15
C ALA A 177 -15.68 17.92 -10.23
N LEU A 178 -14.48 18.36 -10.59
CA LEU A 178 -13.64 17.72 -11.57
C LEU A 178 -13.18 16.32 -11.10
N GLU A 179 -12.75 16.19 -9.85
CA GLU A 179 -12.26 14.92 -9.33
C GLU A 179 -13.40 13.89 -9.14
N HIS A 180 -14.60 14.34 -8.73
CA HIS A 180 -15.77 13.46 -8.70
C HIS A 180 -16.17 13.00 -10.10
N GLN A 181 -16.17 13.89 -11.10
CA GLN A 181 -16.49 13.51 -12.48
C GLN A 181 -15.50 12.47 -13.02
N LYS A 182 -14.21 12.63 -12.77
CA LYS A 182 -13.20 11.63 -13.17
C LYS A 182 -13.45 10.24 -12.58
N LEU A 183 -14.02 10.16 -11.38
CA LEU A 183 -14.39 8.87 -10.78
C LEU A 183 -15.64 8.26 -11.40
N VAL A 184 -16.63 9.10 -11.75
CA VAL A 184 -17.87 8.64 -12.40
C VAL A 184 -17.58 8.13 -13.81
N ASP A 185 -16.59 8.72 -14.50
CA ASP A 185 -16.19 8.34 -15.86
C ASP A 185 -15.36 7.02 -15.90
N LYS A 186 -14.92 6.52 -14.74
CA LYS A 186 -14.19 5.26 -14.61
C LYS A 186 -15.11 4.04 -14.62
#